data_8ba0b21f72bd10314d5326cfe8d1d31b
#
_entry.id   8ba0b21f72bd10314d5326cfe8d1d31b
#
_cell.length_a   1.000
_cell.length_b   1.000
_cell.length_c   1.000
_cell.angle_alpha   90.00
_cell.angle_beta   90.00
_cell.angle_gamma   90.00
#
_symmetry.space_group_name_H-M   'P 1'
#
loop_
_entity.id
_entity.type
_entity.pdbx_description
1 polymer ?
#
loop_
_entity_poly.entity_id
_entity_poly.type
_entity_poly.pdbx_seq_one_letter_code
_entity_poly.pdbx_strand_id
1 'polypeptide(L)'
;MTRSAPPNERGEWPHVVPLAARRTHALRHRRIKITRVLVASVLVAFATAAGATATVAPLAAAAAPHDAACGVLQGHGITWPSASWATCVTGSIAESSPTVADWGDTTIVAVGDENGMLHVINAATGRELPGWPQRLAAPAGTRVAIESSPTIAFLDGPNKPPSIIVGAGSTWVHNTAREVEAFRLSGAIRFVFHVGSAPGTAVGVISTPAVGNLTGGSQQDIVFGSWDHYLYALTPAGRLLPGFPVNNADTIWSSPALYRVPGTVGDSIFIGADASSWHNCRGGLISDYRYVRGALKLVWQHCESQTIWSSPAVGVINSSGRAAVVVGTGYFWQPFPWATYRLFAYYADDGARVPGWPVVTSGPSFGSPAIGMINKTGVPAVVDTSWVCDGLTETSCLTTYASRVTAWNGNGRRLWSDELSQPTDFSSPVLAPLHTGTWNDVLVGSGAGLYAINGRTGTFMFGSSPTDSTIDPTCRMFNAVAVADVLGEGPGAGWSVIEACGGPAQFSYPGKIVSYPLPVVPIVQPAWPMFHQDPAHDGTAA
;
A
#
# COMPACT_ATOMS: atom_id res chain seq x y z
N MET A 1 -21.69 40.16 16.94
CA MET A 1 -21.37 39.86 18.37
C MET A 1 -22.66 39.59 19.08
N THR A 2 -23.06 38.32 19.17
CA THR A 2 -24.20 37.89 19.98
C THR A 2 -23.63 36.96 21.04
N ARG A 3 -23.76 37.39 22.30
CA ARG A 3 -23.34 36.61 23.48
C ARG A 3 -24.29 35.38 23.61
N SER A 4 -23.74 34.20 23.69
CA SER A 4 -24.45 32.99 24.06
C SER A 4 -24.84 33.03 25.53
N ALA A 5 -26.08 32.64 25.84
CA ALA A 5 -26.59 32.52 27.22
C ALA A 5 -25.93 31.29 27.89
N PRO A 6 -25.73 31.34 29.23
CA PRO A 6 -25.18 30.20 29.99
C PRO A 6 -26.20 29.05 30.11
N PRO A 7 -25.75 27.81 30.39
CA PRO A 7 -26.61 26.66 30.60
C PRO A 7 -27.46 26.80 31.86
N ASN A 8 -28.58 26.05 31.92
CA ASN A 8 -29.48 26.05 33.07
C ASN A 8 -28.85 25.33 34.28
N GLU A 9 -29.49 25.44 35.47
CA GLU A 9 -29.00 24.88 36.74
C GLU A 9 -28.85 23.34 36.76
N ARG A 10 -29.19 22.64 35.67
CA ARG A 10 -29.01 21.19 35.49
C ARG A 10 -27.96 20.85 34.47
N GLY A 11 -27.23 21.82 33.91
CA GLY A 11 -26.16 21.60 32.95
C GLY A 11 -26.64 21.27 31.53
N GLU A 12 -27.92 21.47 31.21
CA GLU A 12 -28.48 21.17 29.89
C GLU A 12 -28.58 22.44 29.04
N TRP A 13 -28.19 22.32 27.76
CA TRP A 13 -28.33 23.39 26.78
C TRP A 13 -29.74 23.37 26.17
N PRO A 14 -30.39 24.51 25.90
CA PRO A 14 -31.69 24.54 25.27
C PRO A 14 -31.64 23.91 23.85
N HIS A 15 -32.52 22.98 23.60
CA HIS A 15 -32.69 22.31 22.31
C HIS A 15 -33.17 23.31 21.25
N VAL A 16 -32.25 23.90 20.52
CA VAL A 16 -32.53 24.56 19.24
C VAL A 16 -32.33 23.52 18.16
N VAL A 17 -33.41 22.96 17.61
CA VAL A 17 -33.35 22.08 16.45
C VAL A 17 -33.16 22.96 15.22
N PRO A 18 -31.97 22.96 14.57
CA PRO A 18 -31.80 23.74 13.34
C PRO A 18 -32.38 22.99 12.16
N LEU A 19 -33.12 23.70 11.32
CA LEU A 19 -33.60 23.21 10.00
C LEU A 19 -32.45 22.68 9.08
N ALA A 20 -31.19 22.88 9.45
CA ALA A 20 -30.01 22.39 8.75
C ALA A 20 -29.79 20.87 8.81
N ALA A 21 -30.28 20.18 9.86
CA ALA A 21 -30.08 18.72 10.02
C ALA A 21 -30.81 17.88 8.96
N ARG A 22 -31.91 18.39 8.39
CA ARG A 22 -32.64 17.66 7.32
C ARG A 22 -31.92 17.74 5.95
N ARG A 23 -31.11 18.77 5.71
CA ARG A 23 -30.33 18.87 4.45
C ARG A 23 -29.06 18.05 4.48
N THR A 24 -28.43 17.87 5.64
CA THR A 24 -27.20 17.08 5.77
C THR A 24 -27.46 15.57 5.59
N HIS A 25 -28.60 15.06 6.08
CA HIS A 25 -28.96 13.65 5.87
C HIS A 25 -29.21 13.30 4.38
N ALA A 26 -29.85 14.20 3.64
CA ALA A 26 -30.11 13.99 2.21
C ALA A 26 -28.80 14.08 1.39
N LEU A 27 -27.85 14.92 1.80
CA LEU A 27 -26.55 15.04 1.15
C LEU A 27 -25.62 13.83 1.46
N ARG A 28 -25.68 13.27 2.69
CA ARG A 28 -24.94 12.04 3.02
C ARG A 28 -25.40 10.85 2.15
N HIS A 29 -26.70 10.64 2.02
CA HIS A 29 -27.22 9.58 1.14
C HIS A 29 -26.87 9.77 -0.34
N ARG A 30 -26.84 11.01 -0.83
CA ARG A 30 -26.40 11.26 -2.21
C ARG A 30 -24.92 10.98 -2.41
N ARG A 31 -24.06 11.26 -1.43
CA ARG A 31 -22.61 11.05 -1.54
C ARG A 31 -22.23 9.58 -1.53
N ILE A 32 -22.82 8.78 -0.64
CA ILE A 32 -22.63 7.32 -0.63
C ILE A 32 -23.02 6.70 -1.97
N LYS A 33 -24.10 7.20 -2.60
CA LYS A 33 -24.49 6.77 -3.95
C LYS A 33 -23.47 7.19 -5.02
N ILE A 34 -22.85 8.38 -4.90
CA ILE A 34 -21.82 8.84 -5.85
C ILE A 34 -20.54 8.04 -5.69
N THR A 35 -20.08 7.76 -4.46
CA THR A 35 -18.92 6.89 -4.23
C THR A 35 -19.13 5.49 -4.81
N ARG A 36 -20.33 4.91 -4.62
CA ARG A 36 -20.68 3.61 -5.22
C ARG A 36 -20.72 3.66 -6.75
N VAL A 37 -21.20 4.74 -7.31
CA VAL A 37 -21.24 4.91 -8.78
C VAL A 37 -19.85 5.17 -9.34
N LEU A 38 -19.00 5.94 -8.67
CA LEU A 38 -17.64 6.22 -9.12
C LEU A 38 -16.73 4.99 -9.04
N VAL A 39 -16.77 4.25 -7.92
CA VAL A 39 -16.06 2.97 -7.82
C VAL A 39 -16.60 1.98 -8.85
N ALA A 40 -17.93 1.90 -9.03
CA ALA A 40 -18.52 1.08 -10.07
C ALA A 40 -18.19 1.56 -11.49
N SER A 41 -18.04 2.87 -11.72
CA SER A 41 -17.69 3.43 -13.03
C SER A 41 -16.23 3.19 -13.39
N VAL A 42 -15.30 3.31 -12.44
CA VAL A 42 -13.91 2.88 -12.63
C VAL A 42 -13.86 1.39 -12.99
N LEU A 43 -14.65 0.57 -12.31
CA LEU A 43 -14.77 -0.86 -12.54
C LEU A 43 -15.34 -1.21 -13.93
N VAL A 44 -16.41 -0.51 -14.38
CA VAL A 44 -17.01 -0.71 -15.71
C VAL A 44 -16.04 -0.28 -16.82
N ALA A 45 -15.26 0.77 -16.60
CA ALA A 45 -14.26 1.21 -17.57
C ALA A 45 -13.13 0.17 -17.76
N PHE A 46 -12.68 -0.49 -16.70
CA PHE A 46 -11.73 -1.61 -16.81
C PHE A 46 -12.31 -2.83 -17.54
N ALA A 47 -13.60 -3.14 -17.33
CA ALA A 47 -14.25 -4.26 -17.99
C ALA A 47 -14.41 -4.06 -19.51
N THR A 48 -14.63 -2.82 -19.97
CA THR A 48 -14.79 -2.53 -21.41
C THR A 48 -13.47 -2.53 -22.19
N ALA A 49 -12.36 -2.18 -21.56
CA ALA A 49 -11.04 -2.25 -22.20
C ALA A 49 -10.52 -3.70 -22.38
N ALA A 50 -10.98 -4.64 -21.55
CA ALA A 50 -10.64 -6.06 -21.70
C ALA A 50 -11.37 -6.77 -22.86
N GLY A 51 -12.30 -6.11 -23.53
CA GLY A 51 -13.10 -6.65 -24.64
C GLY A 51 -12.44 -6.73 -26.01
N ALA A 52 -11.19 -6.31 -26.15
CA ALA A 52 -10.40 -6.55 -27.38
C ALA A 52 -9.82 -7.98 -27.34
N THR A 53 -10.62 -8.95 -27.79
CA THR A 53 -10.20 -10.34 -27.96
C THR A 53 -9.18 -10.44 -29.08
N ALA A 54 -7.90 -10.43 -28.74
CA ALA A 54 -6.86 -11.00 -29.59
C ALA A 54 -6.94 -12.53 -29.41
N THR A 55 -7.47 -13.23 -30.38
CA THR A 55 -7.39 -14.69 -30.47
C THR A 55 -5.95 -15.10 -30.67
N VAL A 56 -5.28 -15.54 -29.60
CA VAL A 56 -3.98 -16.20 -29.67
C VAL A 56 -4.25 -17.71 -29.76
N ALA A 57 -3.79 -18.32 -30.86
CA ALA A 57 -3.83 -19.77 -31.04
C ALA A 57 -2.94 -20.48 -30.00
N PRO A 58 -3.33 -21.66 -29.51
CA PRO A 58 -2.56 -22.36 -28.48
C PRO A 58 -1.30 -22.99 -29.08
N LEU A 59 -0.14 -22.56 -28.61
CA LEU A 59 1.11 -23.30 -28.78
C LEU A 59 1.19 -24.36 -27.67
N ALA A 60 1.21 -25.62 -28.08
CA ALA A 60 1.39 -26.74 -27.18
C ALA A 60 2.84 -26.74 -26.66
N ALA A 61 3.03 -26.58 -25.37
CA ALA A 61 4.30 -26.77 -24.68
C ALA A 61 4.21 -27.97 -23.73
N ALA A 62 5.28 -28.74 -23.63
CA ALA A 62 5.38 -29.93 -22.80
C ALA A 62 5.36 -29.59 -21.31
N ALA A 63 4.54 -30.28 -20.55
CA ALA A 63 4.27 -30.02 -19.14
C ALA A 63 5.45 -30.37 -18.23
N ALA A 64 5.93 -29.40 -17.45
CA ALA A 64 6.66 -29.64 -16.22
C ALA A 64 5.68 -29.79 -15.05
N PRO A 65 5.95 -30.63 -14.05
CA PRO A 65 4.99 -30.94 -13.02
C PRO A 65 4.86 -29.77 -12.02
N HIS A 66 3.68 -29.28 -11.83
CA HIS A 66 3.15 -28.24 -10.95
C HIS A 66 3.03 -26.81 -11.48
N ASP A 67 3.78 -26.36 -12.49
CA ASP A 67 3.82 -24.94 -12.89
C ASP A 67 3.05 -24.60 -14.17
N ALA A 68 2.53 -25.59 -14.87
CA ALA A 68 1.92 -25.42 -16.20
C ALA A 68 0.55 -24.72 -16.20
N ALA A 69 -0.09 -24.54 -15.03
CA ALA A 69 -1.46 -24.03 -14.95
C ALA A 69 -1.54 -22.49 -14.95
N CYS A 70 -0.52 -21.76 -14.50
CA CYS A 70 -0.57 -20.32 -14.37
C CYS A 70 0.05 -19.54 -15.54
N GLY A 71 0.74 -20.18 -16.46
CA GLY A 71 1.33 -19.57 -17.64
C GLY A 71 2.21 -18.34 -17.33
N VAL A 72 3.52 -18.52 -17.24
CA VAL A 72 4.47 -17.42 -17.15
C VAL A 72 5.03 -17.17 -18.56
N LEU A 73 4.88 -15.95 -19.08
CA LEU A 73 5.43 -15.56 -20.38
C LEU A 73 6.45 -14.45 -20.14
N GLN A 74 7.65 -14.65 -20.66
CA GLN A 74 8.64 -13.59 -20.73
C GLN A 74 8.26 -12.58 -21.80
N GLY A 75 8.39 -11.29 -21.52
CA GLY A 75 8.11 -10.22 -22.47
C GLY A 75 9.01 -10.30 -23.71
N HIS A 76 8.47 -9.91 -24.86
CA HIS A 76 9.19 -9.96 -26.12
C HIS A 76 10.41 -9.02 -26.10
N GLY A 77 11.59 -9.56 -26.43
CA GLY A 77 12.85 -8.78 -26.53
C GLY A 77 13.48 -8.41 -25.18
N ILE A 78 12.96 -8.92 -24.06
CA ILE A 78 13.49 -8.65 -22.73
C ILE A 78 14.60 -9.66 -22.40
N THR A 79 15.74 -9.17 -21.91
CA THR A 79 16.90 -9.97 -21.49
C THR A 79 16.88 -10.27 -19.98
N TRP A 80 15.71 -10.27 -19.35
CA TRP A 80 15.59 -10.66 -17.94
C TRP A 80 15.69 -12.17 -17.79
N PRO A 81 16.30 -12.70 -16.71
CA PRO A 81 16.36 -14.15 -16.47
C PRO A 81 14.97 -14.77 -16.39
N SER A 82 14.85 -16.02 -16.81
CA SER A 82 13.58 -16.76 -16.69
C SER A 82 13.20 -16.96 -15.23
N ALA A 83 11.91 -17.11 -14.95
CA ALA A 83 11.40 -17.38 -13.61
C ALA A 83 12.04 -18.62 -13.00
N SER A 84 12.46 -18.54 -11.74
CA SER A 84 12.95 -19.69 -10.96
C SER A 84 11.82 -20.65 -10.62
N TRP A 85 10.66 -20.10 -10.29
CA TRP A 85 9.43 -20.82 -10.00
C TRP A 85 8.21 -19.93 -10.17
N ALA A 86 7.04 -20.56 -10.34
CA ALA A 86 5.74 -19.93 -10.29
C ALA A 86 4.76 -20.81 -9.51
N THR A 87 3.99 -20.21 -8.62
CA THR A 87 2.96 -20.87 -7.82
C THR A 87 1.60 -20.32 -8.18
N CYS A 88 0.70 -21.19 -8.65
CA CYS A 88 -0.68 -20.83 -8.91
C CYS A 88 -1.50 -20.84 -7.62
N VAL A 89 -2.31 -19.83 -7.43
CA VAL A 89 -3.28 -19.78 -6.33
C VAL A 89 -4.70 -19.70 -6.91
N THR A 90 -5.67 -20.16 -6.14
CA THR A 90 -7.05 -20.25 -6.65
C THR A 90 -7.80 -18.93 -6.62
N GLY A 91 -7.43 -18.04 -5.70
CA GLY A 91 -7.93 -16.67 -5.63
C GLY A 91 -7.10 -15.73 -6.51
N SER A 92 -7.73 -14.69 -7.03
CA SER A 92 -7.00 -13.58 -7.65
C SER A 92 -6.20 -12.83 -6.60
N ILE A 93 -5.04 -12.29 -6.95
CA ILE A 93 -4.28 -11.39 -6.08
C ILE A 93 -4.43 -9.98 -6.63
N ALA A 94 -5.09 -9.10 -5.86
CA ALA A 94 -5.31 -7.71 -6.24
C ALA A 94 -4.27 -6.77 -5.60
N GLU A 95 -4.58 -6.23 -4.44
CA GLU A 95 -3.78 -5.18 -3.81
C GLU A 95 -2.76 -5.72 -2.79
N SER A 96 -2.92 -6.98 -2.35
CA SER A 96 -1.99 -7.62 -1.43
C SER A 96 -0.61 -7.76 -2.05
N SER A 97 0.36 -7.00 -1.56
CA SER A 97 1.76 -7.07 -1.98
C SER A 97 2.47 -8.23 -1.28
N PRO A 98 3.37 -8.95 -1.96
CA PRO A 98 4.19 -9.97 -1.30
C PRO A 98 5.12 -9.32 -0.29
N THR A 99 5.19 -9.92 0.89
CA THR A 99 6.10 -9.53 1.97
C THR A 99 7.10 -10.64 2.19
N VAL A 100 8.39 -10.29 2.28
CA VAL A 100 9.48 -11.25 2.38
C VAL A 100 10.25 -11.03 3.67
N ALA A 101 10.54 -12.10 4.40
CA ALA A 101 11.36 -12.07 5.61
C ALA A 101 12.20 -13.34 5.78
N ASP A 102 13.35 -13.20 6.44
CA ASP A 102 14.21 -14.34 6.78
C ASP A 102 13.83 -14.92 8.14
N TRP A 103 13.82 -16.27 8.22
CA TRP A 103 13.72 -17.00 9.46
C TRP A 103 14.59 -18.26 9.43
N GLY A 104 15.63 -18.29 10.25
CA GLY A 104 16.63 -19.36 10.23
C GLY A 104 17.32 -19.41 8.86
N ASP A 105 17.35 -20.59 8.26
CA ASP A 105 17.92 -20.83 6.92
C ASP A 105 16.86 -20.71 5.80
N THR A 106 15.70 -20.11 6.08
CA THR A 106 14.59 -20.05 5.13
C THR A 106 14.12 -18.61 4.96
N THR A 107 14.13 -18.13 3.72
CA THR A 107 13.42 -16.90 3.36
C THR A 107 11.97 -17.26 3.03
N ILE A 108 11.01 -16.56 3.62
CA ILE A 108 9.58 -16.79 3.46
C ILE A 108 8.91 -15.63 2.72
N VAL A 109 7.90 -15.95 1.92
CA VAL A 109 7.03 -14.97 1.25
C VAL A 109 5.62 -15.14 1.77
N ALA A 110 4.96 -14.06 2.15
CA ALA A 110 3.55 -14.06 2.51
C ALA A 110 2.76 -13.18 1.54
N VAL A 111 1.55 -13.62 1.13
CA VAL A 111 0.62 -12.85 0.28
C VAL A 111 -0.81 -13.33 0.48
N GLY A 112 -1.78 -12.42 0.40
CA GLY A 112 -3.20 -12.71 0.49
C GLY A 112 -3.89 -12.75 -0.87
N ASP A 113 -5.01 -13.49 -0.97
CA ASP A 113 -5.83 -13.54 -2.17
C ASP A 113 -7.28 -13.09 -1.92
N GLU A 114 -8.02 -12.86 -3.00
CA GLU A 114 -9.43 -12.42 -2.99
C GLU A 114 -10.42 -13.53 -2.56
N ASN A 115 -9.96 -14.76 -2.36
CA ASN A 115 -10.73 -15.85 -1.75
C ASN A 115 -10.51 -15.94 -0.24
N GLY A 116 -9.72 -15.01 0.33
CA GLY A 116 -9.38 -14.97 1.75
C GLY A 116 -8.39 -16.03 2.17
N MET A 117 -7.58 -16.52 1.23
CA MET A 117 -6.46 -17.41 1.53
C MET A 117 -5.20 -16.58 1.76
N LEU A 118 -4.54 -16.83 2.87
CA LEU A 118 -3.23 -16.30 3.18
C LEU A 118 -2.20 -17.40 2.87
N HIS A 119 -1.34 -17.10 1.92
CA HIS A 119 -0.26 -17.98 1.45
C HIS A 119 1.03 -17.63 2.17
N VAL A 120 1.77 -18.64 2.63
CA VAL A 120 3.13 -18.49 3.16
C VAL A 120 4.03 -19.54 2.53
N ILE A 121 4.97 -19.06 1.73
CA ILE A 121 5.74 -19.85 0.75
C ILE A 121 7.22 -19.78 1.11
N ASN A 122 7.95 -20.87 0.91
CA ASN A 122 9.40 -20.87 0.90
C ASN A 122 9.89 -20.16 -0.37
N ALA A 123 10.60 -19.04 -0.22
CA ALA A 123 11.00 -18.18 -1.31
C ALA A 123 11.98 -18.83 -2.30
N ALA A 124 12.77 -19.81 -1.86
CA ALA A 124 13.70 -20.53 -2.73
C ALA A 124 13.01 -21.54 -3.65
N THR A 125 11.85 -22.08 -3.23
CA THR A 125 11.22 -23.22 -3.92
C THR A 125 9.83 -22.93 -4.46
N GLY A 126 9.18 -21.85 -4.08
CA GLY A 126 7.80 -21.54 -4.42
C GLY A 126 6.75 -22.44 -3.74
N ARG A 127 7.15 -23.29 -2.80
CA ARG A 127 6.23 -24.21 -2.14
C ARG A 127 5.67 -23.63 -0.85
N GLU A 128 4.39 -23.88 -0.61
CA GLU A 128 3.76 -23.55 0.68
C GLU A 128 4.52 -24.19 1.84
N LEU A 129 4.67 -23.43 2.93
CA LEU A 129 5.22 -23.98 4.16
C LEU A 129 4.24 -24.98 4.81
N PRO A 130 4.72 -25.92 5.63
CA PRO A 130 3.85 -26.83 6.39
C PRO A 130 2.81 -26.04 7.22
N GLY A 131 1.52 -26.38 7.04
CA GLY A 131 0.41 -25.70 7.69
C GLY A 131 -0.17 -24.54 6.90
N TRP A 132 0.30 -24.26 5.69
CA TRP A 132 -0.20 -23.23 4.80
C TRP A 132 -0.73 -23.83 3.47
N PRO A 133 -1.64 -23.10 2.74
CA PRO A 133 -2.20 -21.79 3.05
C PRO A 133 -3.27 -21.85 4.16
N GLN A 134 -3.58 -20.70 4.81
CA GLN A 134 -4.64 -20.56 5.79
C GLN A 134 -5.78 -19.71 5.25
N ARG A 135 -7.02 -20.11 5.51
CA ARG A 135 -8.18 -19.29 5.23
C ARG A 135 -8.49 -18.42 6.44
N LEU A 136 -8.71 -17.12 6.22
CA LEU A 136 -9.15 -16.22 7.28
C LEU A 136 -10.51 -16.65 7.83
N ALA A 137 -10.71 -16.46 9.12
CA ALA A 137 -11.96 -16.69 9.79
C ALA A 137 -13.04 -15.72 9.28
N ALA A 138 -14.28 -16.17 9.19
CA ALA A 138 -15.40 -15.34 8.84
C ALA A 138 -16.71 -15.90 9.38
N PRO A 139 -17.66 -15.04 9.77
CA PRO A 139 -19.03 -15.46 10.05
C PRO A 139 -19.65 -16.17 8.84
N ALA A 140 -20.53 -17.13 9.09
CA ALA A 140 -21.23 -17.86 8.02
C ALA A 140 -21.96 -16.88 7.08
N GLY A 141 -21.78 -17.04 5.77
CA GLY A 141 -22.38 -16.20 4.74
C GLY A 141 -21.60 -14.90 4.47
N THR A 142 -20.48 -14.65 5.15
CA THR A 142 -19.59 -13.53 4.87
C THR A 142 -18.52 -13.96 3.85
N ARG A 143 -18.28 -13.13 2.85
CA ARG A 143 -17.13 -13.30 1.96
C ARG A 143 -15.86 -12.85 2.68
N VAL A 144 -14.76 -13.48 2.37
CA VAL A 144 -13.44 -13.08 2.86
C VAL A 144 -12.59 -12.75 1.66
N ALA A 145 -11.88 -11.64 1.75
CA ALA A 145 -10.87 -11.24 0.78
C ALA A 145 -9.72 -10.56 1.51
N ILE A 146 -8.54 -10.61 0.95
CA ILE A 146 -7.33 -10.04 1.54
C ILE A 146 -6.72 -9.08 0.52
N GLU A 147 -6.97 -7.77 0.68
CA GLU A 147 -6.29 -6.70 -0.05
C GLU A 147 -5.12 -6.11 0.75
N SER A 148 -5.18 -6.24 2.09
CA SER A 148 -4.06 -5.89 2.97
C SER A 148 -2.82 -6.72 2.63
N SER A 149 -1.63 -6.10 2.61
CA SER A 149 -0.38 -6.84 2.52
C SER A 149 -0.08 -7.53 3.86
N PRO A 150 0.37 -8.79 3.87
CA PRO A 150 0.70 -9.48 5.13
C PRO A 150 1.94 -8.87 5.78
N THR A 151 1.89 -8.64 7.08
CA THR A 151 3.04 -8.20 7.88
C THR A 151 3.71 -9.39 8.52
N ILE A 152 5.04 -9.50 8.41
CA ILE A 152 5.83 -10.55 9.05
C ILE A 152 6.64 -9.91 10.18
N ALA A 153 6.31 -10.24 11.43
CA ALA A 153 6.92 -9.59 12.59
C ALA A 153 7.24 -10.57 13.73
N PHE A 154 8.29 -10.25 14.47
CA PHE A 154 8.80 -11.07 15.59
C PHE A 154 8.15 -10.66 16.92
N LEU A 155 6.83 -10.87 17.04
CA LEU A 155 6.04 -10.43 18.18
C LEU A 155 6.44 -11.04 19.54
N ASP A 156 7.09 -12.20 19.53
CA ASP A 156 7.60 -12.89 20.73
C ASP A 156 9.10 -12.65 20.95
N GLY A 157 9.69 -11.73 20.16
CA GLY A 157 11.12 -11.38 20.20
C GLY A 157 11.92 -11.96 19.04
N PRO A 158 13.12 -11.41 18.74
CA PRO A 158 13.87 -11.66 17.51
C PRO A 158 14.38 -13.11 17.35
N ASN A 159 14.44 -13.87 18.43
CA ASN A 159 14.87 -15.27 18.43
C ASN A 159 13.70 -16.28 18.46
N LYS A 160 12.48 -15.82 18.18
CA LYS A 160 11.28 -16.66 18.10
C LYS A 160 10.73 -16.63 16.68
N PRO A 161 10.02 -17.70 16.24
CA PRO A 161 9.38 -17.68 14.93
C PRO A 161 8.49 -16.43 14.73
N PRO A 162 8.51 -15.81 13.55
CA PRO A 162 7.68 -14.67 13.27
C PRO A 162 6.19 -15.02 13.31
N SER A 163 5.37 -13.99 13.48
CA SER A 163 3.93 -14.02 13.25
C SER A 163 3.63 -13.36 11.92
N ILE A 164 2.60 -13.85 11.23
CA ILE A 164 2.05 -13.26 10.02
C ILE A 164 0.74 -12.59 10.39
N ILE A 165 0.60 -11.29 10.09
CA ILE A 165 -0.52 -10.46 10.49
C ILE A 165 -1.16 -9.90 9.22
N VAL A 166 -2.49 -9.93 9.12
CA VAL A 166 -3.17 -9.47 7.90
C VAL A 166 -4.55 -8.90 8.22
N GLY A 167 -4.96 -7.89 7.48
CA GLY A 167 -6.31 -7.35 7.51
C GLY A 167 -7.23 -8.10 6.55
N ALA A 168 -8.48 -8.35 6.95
CA ALA A 168 -9.53 -8.86 6.10
C ALA A 168 -10.41 -7.73 5.61
N GLY A 169 -10.52 -7.56 4.30
CA GLY A 169 -11.33 -6.53 3.67
C GLY A 169 -11.09 -6.49 2.17
N SER A 170 -12.06 -5.91 1.45
CA SER A 170 -11.93 -5.68 0.01
C SER A 170 -12.82 -4.52 -0.44
N THR A 171 -12.27 -3.69 -1.30
CA THR A 171 -12.99 -2.63 -2.02
C THR A 171 -13.81 -3.17 -3.19
N TRP A 172 -13.44 -4.34 -3.69
CA TRP A 172 -14.01 -4.99 -4.86
C TRP A 172 -15.15 -5.94 -4.52
N VAL A 173 -15.14 -6.50 -3.29
CA VAL A 173 -16.07 -7.51 -2.82
C VAL A 173 -16.90 -6.96 -1.66
N HIS A 174 -18.22 -6.94 -1.80
CA HIS A 174 -19.12 -6.51 -0.72
C HIS A 174 -19.34 -7.61 0.32
N ASN A 175 -19.65 -7.21 1.57
CA ASN A 175 -19.87 -8.07 2.74
C ASN A 175 -18.62 -8.87 3.12
N THR A 176 -17.47 -8.23 3.12
CA THR A 176 -16.22 -8.84 3.57
C THR A 176 -16.13 -8.98 5.09
N ALA A 177 -15.34 -9.92 5.55
CA ALA A 177 -14.90 -10.00 6.95
C ALA A 177 -14.24 -8.67 7.36
N ARG A 178 -14.31 -8.35 8.66
CA ARG A 178 -13.84 -7.07 9.23
C ARG A 178 -12.97 -7.36 10.43
N GLU A 179 -11.79 -7.86 10.15
CA GLU A 179 -10.90 -8.31 11.20
C GLU A 179 -9.44 -8.13 10.82
N VAL A 180 -8.59 -8.15 11.83
CA VAL A 180 -7.17 -8.40 11.70
C VAL A 180 -6.87 -9.74 12.34
N GLU A 181 -6.28 -10.63 11.58
CA GLU A 181 -5.84 -11.92 12.08
C GLU A 181 -4.32 -11.99 12.17
N ALA A 182 -3.84 -12.64 13.21
CA ALA A 182 -2.44 -12.98 13.35
C ALA A 182 -2.29 -14.50 13.46
N PHE A 183 -1.32 -15.01 12.74
CA PHE A 183 -0.96 -16.42 12.70
C PHE A 183 0.46 -16.62 13.22
N ARG A 184 0.71 -17.77 13.83
CA ARG A 184 2.08 -18.26 14.04
C ARG A 184 2.61 -18.81 12.73
N LEU A 185 3.92 -18.86 12.57
CA LEU A 185 4.55 -19.43 11.36
C LEU A 185 4.06 -20.85 11.04
N SER A 186 3.59 -21.60 12.03
CA SER A 186 3.01 -22.94 11.85
C SER A 186 1.60 -22.95 11.23
N GLY A 187 1.02 -21.80 10.89
CA GLY A 187 -0.37 -21.66 10.44
C GLY A 187 -1.41 -21.61 11.58
N ALA A 188 -1.01 -21.82 12.83
CA ALA A 188 -1.95 -21.72 13.95
C ALA A 188 -2.34 -20.26 14.24
N ILE A 189 -3.64 -20.00 14.38
CA ILE A 189 -4.17 -18.68 14.76
C ILE A 189 -3.55 -18.25 16.10
N ARG A 190 -3.03 -17.01 16.14
CA ARG A 190 -2.55 -16.37 17.34
C ARG A 190 -3.67 -15.56 18.01
N PHE A 191 -4.35 -14.73 17.22
CA PHE A 191 -5.56 -14.01 17.62
C PHE A 191 -6.37 -13.60 16.38
N VAL A 192 -7.65 -13.31 16.62
CA VAL A 192 -8.56 -12.62 15.69
C VAL A 192 -9.08 -11.38 16.41
N PHE A 193 -8.96 -10.23 15.78
CA PHE A 193 -9.46 -8.96 16.30
C PHE A 193 -10.50 -8.38 15.33
N HIS A 194 -11.75 -8.24 15.80
CA HIS A 194 -12.84 -7.68 14.99
C HIS A 194 -12.88 -6.16 15.14
N VAL A 195 -12.92 -5.45 14.01
CA VAL A 195 -13.17 -4.00 13.98
C VAL A 195 -14.66 -3.69 13.96
N GLY A 196 -15.01 -2.45 14.25
CA GLY A 196 -16.37 -1.97 14.20
C GLY A 196 -16.96 -1.96 12.78
N SER A 197 -18.17 -1.41 12.67
CA SER A 197 -18.82 -1.16 11.39
C SER A 197 -19.34 0.28 11.37
N ALA A 198 -18.87 1.06 10.40
CA ALA A 198 -19.50 2.35 10.13
C ALA A 198 -20.73 2.18 9.23
N PRO A 199 -21.80 2.95 9.45
CA PRO A 199 -22.99 2.89 8.61
C PRO A 199 -22.64 3.12 7.12
N GLY A 200 -23.01 2.16 6.27
CA GLY A 200 -22.80 2.26 4.81
C GLY A 200 -21.43 1.80 4.32
N THR A 201 -20.54 1.35 5.20
CA THR A 201 -19.26 0.73 4.84
C THR A 201 -19.31 -0.77 5.10
N ALA A 202 -18.85 -1.56 4.15
CA ALA A 202 -18.82 -3.03 4.26
C ALA A 202 -17.44 -3.60 3.93
N VAL A 203 -16.40 -2.77 3.98
CA VAL A 203 -15.12 -3.06 3.33
C VAL A 203 -14.11 -3.73 4.26
N GLY A 204 -14.13 -3.43 5.56
CA GLY A 204 -13.22 -4.05 6.53
C GLY A 204 -11.86 -3.34 6.65
N VAL A 205 -10.80 -4.13 6.78
CA VAL A 205 -9.42 -3.66 6.95
C VAL A 205 -8.61 -3.97 5.70
N ILE A 206 -8.38 -2.94 4.90
CA ILE A 206 -7.49 -3.00 3.71
C ILE A 206 -6.13 -2.35 3.99
N SER A 207 -6.06 -1.49 5.01
CA SER A 207 -4.80 -0.96 5.54
C SER A 207 -3.89 -2.10 5.96
N THR A 208 -2.65 -2.09 5.49
CA THR A 208 -1.63 -3.05 5.93
C THR A 208 -1.23 -2.76 7.37
N PRO A 209 -1.27 -3.73 8.29
CA PRO A 209 -0.79 -3.53 9.64
C PRO A 209 0.70 -3.20 9.66
N ALA A 210 1.11 -2.22 10.44
CA ALA A 210 2.51 -1.91 10.74
C ALA A 210 2.87 -2.37 12.15
N VAL A 211 4.09 -2.83 12.35
CA VAL A 211 4.56 -3.31 13.65
C VAL A 211 5.77 -2.51 14.12
N GLY A 212 5.64 -1.88 15.30
CA GLY A 212 6.69 -1.06 15.90
C GLY A 212 6.49 -0.90 17.40
N ASN A 213 7.32 -0.09 18.03
CA ASN A 213 7.30 0.12 19.47
C ASN A 213 6.71 1.49 19.82
N LEU A 214 5.42 1.56 20.10
CA LEU A 214 4.72 2.82 20.38
C LEU A 214 4.98 3.35 21.80
N THR A 215 5.19 2.46 22.75
CA THR A 215 5.23 2.82 24.18
C THR A 215 6.65 2.95 24.73
N GLY A 216 7.66 2.61 23.95
CA GLY A 216 9.08 2.69 24.32
C GLY A 216 9.59 1.56 25.21
N GLY A 217 8.76 0.53 25.45
CA GLY A 217 9.17 -0.69 26.13
C GLY A 217 9.90 -1.67 25.20
N SER A 218 9.95 -2.94 25.56
CA SER A 218 10.49 -4.03 24.71
C SER A 218 9.42 -4.68 23.81
N GLN A 219 8.16 -4.31 23.99
CA GLN A 219 7.02 -4.88 23.26
C GLN A 219 6.86 -4.17 21.92
N GLN A 220 6.59 -4.94 20.90
CA GLN A 220 6.14 -4.44 19.61
C GLN A 220 4.62 -4.36 19.58
N ASP A 221 4.08 -3.30 19.01
CA ASP A 221 2.65 -3.05 18.92
C ASP A 221 2.23 -3.13 17.44
N ILE A 222 0.97 -3.49 17.18
CA ILE A 222 0.42 -3.68 15.84
C ILE A 222 -0.54 -2.53 15.55
N VAL A 223 -0.30 -1.74 14.51
CA VAL A 223 -1.07 -0.53 14.17
C VAL A 223 -1.70 -0.69 12.80
N PHE A 224 -2.99 -0.33 12.65
CA PHE A 224 -3.68 -0.36 11.36
C PHE A 224 -4.87 0.60 11.34
N GLY A 225 -5.21 1.06 10.15
CA GLY A 225 -6.43 1.81 9.88
C GLY A 225 -7.57 0.91 9.45
N SER A 226 -8.81 1.39 9.56
CA SER A 226 -10.00 0.65 9.13
C SER A 226 -11.02 1.56 8.46
N TRP A 227 -11.87 0.99 7.63
CA TRP A 227 -12.96 1.71 6.98
C TRP A 227 -14.11 2.07 7.92
N ASP A 228 -14.07 1.61 9.17
CA ASP A 228 -14.98 2.05 10.21
C ASP A 228 -14.60 3.42 10.80
N HIS A 229 -13.62 4.11 10.20
CA HIS A 229 -13.12 5.44 10.54
C HIS A 229 -12.14 5.48 11.73
N TYR A 230 -11.66 4.33 12.18
CA TYR A 230 -10.79 4.27 13.35
C TYR A 230 -9.39 3.78 13.03
N LEU A 231 -8.44 4.39 13.70
CA LEU A 231 -7.07 3.92 13.84
C LEU A 231 -7.00 3.04 15.08
N TYR A 232 -6.44 1.86 14.92
CA TYR A 232 -6.30 0.86 15.98
C TYR A 232 -4.83 0.62 16.30
N ALA A 233 -4.55 0.30 17.57
CA ALA A 233 -3.27 -0.30 17.94
C ALA A 233 -3.51 -1.44 18.94
N LEU A 234 -2.84 -2.57 18.70
CA LEU A 234 -2.96 -3.79 19.47
C LEU A 234 -1.62 -4.20 20.07
N THR A 235 -1.68 -4.82 21.23
CA THR A 235 -0.55 -5.56 21.79
C THR A 235 -0.26 -6.82 20.95
N PRO A 236 0.91 -7.50 21.11
CA PRO A 236 1.20 -8.78 20.47
C PRO A 236 0.17 -9.90 20.78
N ALA A 237 -0.63 -9.73 21.81
CA ALA A 237 -1.70 -10.64 22.17
C ALA A 237 -3.07 -10.28 21.58
N GLY A 238 -3.15 -9.31 20.67
CA GLY A 238 -4.40 -8.87 20.04
C GLY A 238 -5.31 -8.03 20.92
N ARG A 239 -4.79 -7.38 21.98
CA ARG A 239 -5.58 -6.51 22.88
C ARG A 239 -5.35 -5.05 22.54
N LEU A 240 -6.41 -4.25 22.56
CA LEU A 240 -6.30 -2.81 22.35
C LEU A 240 -5.31 -2.17 23.33
N LEU A 241 -4.46 -1.30 22.80
CA LEU A 241 -3.61 -0.42 23.60
C LEU A 241 -4.45 0.70 24.22
N PRO A 242 -4.07 1.19 25.41
CA PRO A 242 -4.72 2.34 26.03
C PRO A 242 -4.77 3.55 25.09
N GLY A 243 -5.94 4.18 24.97
CA GLY A 243 -6.17 5.33 24.08
C GLY A 243 -6.67 4.96 22.69
N PHE A 244 -6.65 3.71 22.28
CA PHE A 244 -7.24 3.23 21.03
C PHE A 244 -8.61 2.56 21.27
N PRO A 245 -9.48 2.50 20.23
CA PRO A 245 -9.28 3.08 18.91
C PRO A 245 -9.46 4.59 18.87
N VAL A 246 -8.81 5.27 17.92
CA VAL A 246 -8.95 6.72 17.71
C VAL A 246 -9.73 6.97 16.43
N ASN A 247 -10.77 7.81 16.51
CA ASN A 247 -11.46 8.26 15.31
C ASN A 247 -10.52 9.18 14.49
N ASN A 248 -10.27 8.82 13.24
CA ASN A 248 -9.41 9.57 12.33
C ASN A 248 -10.21 10.07 11.11
N ALA A 249 -11.33 10.67 11.36
CA ALA A 249 -12.24 11.38 10.47
C ALA A 249 -13.18 10.52 9.61
N ASP A 250 -12.68 9.82 8.61
CA ASP A 250 -13.48 9.05 7.66
C ASP A 250 -12.75 7.74 7.32
N THR A 251 -13.01 7.14 6.18
CA THR A 251 -12.40 5.86 5.80
C THR A 251 -10.87 5.96 5.75
N ILE A 252 -10.19 4.93 6.25
CA ILE A 252 -8.74 4.84 6.25
C ILE A 252 -8.32 3.74 5.28
N TRP A 253 -7.76 4.17 4.14
CA TRP A 253 -7.13 3.33 3.13
C TRP A 253 -5.64 3.17 3.40
N SER A 254 -5.03 4.27 3.85
CA SER A 254 -3.62 4.41 4.14
C SER A 254 -3.14 3.38 5.15
N SER A 255 -1.97 2.80 4.94
CA SER A 255 -1.26 2.00 5.95
C SER A 255 -0.41 2.93 6.82
N PRO A 256 -0.33 2.70 8.14
CA PRO A 256 0.43 3.59 9.02
C PRO A 256 1.94 3.43 8.82
N ALA A 257 2.69 4.54 8.82
CA ALA A 257 4.13 4.52 8.96
C ALA A 257 4.52 4.76 10.43
N LEU A 258 5.51 4.00 10.90
CA LEU A 258 5.98 4.05 12.29
C LEU A 258 7.45 4.49 12.31
N TYR A 259 7.73 5.62 12.93
CA TYR A 259 9.09 6.16 12.97
C TYR A 259 9.43 6.72 14.34
N ARG A 260 10.62 6.40 14.84
CA ARG A 260 11.15 6.96 16.07
C ARG A 260 11.67 8.38 15.85
N VAL A 261 10.82 9.38 16.09
CA VAL A 261 11.25 10.78 16.05
C VAL A 261 12.33 11.01 17.12
N PRO A 262 13.47 11.65 16.80
CA PRO A 262 14.52 11.90 17.77
C PRO A 262 14.01 12.60 19.04
N GLY A 263 14.36 12.05 20.20
CA GLY A 263 13.92 12.55 21.51
C GLY A 263 12.58 11.99 22.01
N THR A 264 11.89 11.13 21.23
CA THR A 264 10.70 10.41 21.69
C THR A 264 11.04 9.06 22.29
N VAL A 265 10.17 8.56 23.17
CA VAL A 265 10.34 7.26 23.83
C VAL A 265 9.87 6.12 22.93
N GLY A 266 8.74 6.32 22.25
CA GLY A 266 8.14 5.36 21.33
C GLY A 266 8.06 5.90 19.90
N ASP A 267 7.60 5.06 18.97
CA ASP A 267 7.43 5.43 17.58
C ASP A 267 6.20 6.32 17.41
N SER A 268 6.30 7.29 16.51
CA SER A 268 5.18 8.07 16.00
C SER A 268 4.40 7.25 15.00
N ILE A 269 3.10 7.49 14.90
CA ILE A 269 2.20 6.89 13.91
C ILE A 269 1.82 7.98 12.92
N PHE A 270 2.28 7.86 11.68
CA PHE A 270 1.86 8.73 10.59
C PHE A 270 0.81 7.99 9.75
N ILE A 271 -0.36 8.61 9.55
CA ILE A 271 -1.50 7.95 8.90
C ILE A 271 -2.31 8.93 8.05
N GLY A 272 -2.63 8.51 6.82
CA GLY A 272 -3.58 9.17 5.95
C GLY A 272 -5.02 8.75 6.23
N ALA A 273 -5.99 9.59 5.89
CA ALA A 273 -7.41 9.25 5.92
C ALA A 273 -8.20 10.16 4.98
N ASP A 274 -9.41 9.76 4.67
CA ASP A 274 -10.40 10.63 4.06
C ASP A 274 -10.97 11.61 5.09
N ALA A 275 -11.47 12.74 4.62
CA ALA A 275 -12.13 13.73 5.46
C ALA A 275 -13.32 14.34 4.72
N SER A 276 -14.53 13.89 5.04
CA SER A 276 -15.75 14.40 4.43
C SER A 276 -16.25 15.71 5.04
N SER A 277 -16.03 15.92 6.33
CA SER A 277 -16.42 17.13 7.07
C SER A 277 -15.80 17.21 8.47
N TRP A 278 -14.62 16.64 8.66
CA TRP A 278 -13.97 16.58 9.96
C TRP A 278 -13.35 17.93 10.32
N HIS A 279 -13.75 18.54 11.42
CA HIS A 279 -13.20 19.80 11.94
C HIS A 279 -12.96 20.87 10.85
N ASN A 280 -13.93 21.01 9.92
CA ASN A 280 -13.84 21.86 8.73
C ASN A 280 -12.87 21.38 7.64
N CYS A 281 -12.28 20.20 7.76
CA CYS A 281 -11.54 19.57 6.69
C CYS A 281 -12.49 18.87 5.70
N ARG A 282 -12.25 19.10 4.42
CA ARG A 282 -12.91 18.42 3.32
C ARG A 282 -11.89 18.05 2.28
N GLY A 283 -11.47 16.79 2.30
CA GLY A 283 -10.40 16.25 1.46
C GLY A 283 -9.78 15.04 2.11
N GLY A 284 -8.57 15.19 2.62
CA GLY A 284 -7.86 14.15 3.36
C GLY A 284 -7.09 14.72 4.55
N LEU A 285 -6.79 13.86 5.48
CA LEU A 285 -5.96 14.15 6.63
C LEU A 285 -4.66 13.36 6.55
N ILE A 286 -3.56 14.01 6.91
CA ILE A 286 -2.32 13.35 7.35
C ILE A 286 -2.07 13.73 8.80
N SER A 287 -1.92 12.73 9.66
CA SER A 287 -1.87 12.90 11.11
C SER A 287 -0.65 12.21 11.70
N ASP A 288 -0.10 12.79 12.78
CA ASP A 288 0.91 12.20 13.64
C ASP A 288 0.35 11.98 15.04
N TYR A 289 0.32 10.71 15.47
CA TYR A 289 -0.05 10.32 16.81
C TYR A 289 1.16 9.77 17.56
N ARG A 290 1.33 10.16 18.84
CA ARG A 290 2.44 9.70 19.68
C ARG A 290 1.97 9.41 21.11
N TYR A 291 2.63 8.48 21.77
CA TYR A 291 2.55 8.40 23.22
C TYR A 291 3.45 9.45 23.87
N VAL A 292 2.85 10.38 24.59
CA VAL A 292 3.54 11.42 25.35
C VAL A 292 3.17 11.27 26.82
N ARG A 293 4.15 10.95 27.66
CA ARG A 293 3.96 10.72 29.11
C ARG A 293 2.87 9.68 29.41
N GLY A 294 2.85 8.59 28.65
CA GLY A 294 1.94 7.46 28.80
C GLY A 294 0.51 7.68 28.27
N ALA A 295 0.24 8.78 27.57
CA ALA A 295 -1.03 9.05 26.93
C ALA A 295 -0.86 9.28 25.42
N LEU A 296 -1.75 8.72 24.61
CA LEU A 296 -1.79 8.97 23.17
C LEU A 296 -2.19 10.42 22.89
N LYS A 297 -1.45 11.08 22.02
CA LYS A 297 -1.66 12.47 21.59
C LYS A 297 -1.62 12.60 20.09
N LEU A 298 -2.53 13.38 19.53
CA LEU A 298 -2.38 13.99 18.22
C LEU A 298 -1.35 15.12 18.36
N VAL A 299 -0.22 15.01 17.64
CA VAL A 299 0.89 15.97 17.71
C VAL A 299 0.73 17.05 16.67
N TRP A 300 0.51 16.63 15.42
CA TRP A 300 0.16 17.52 14.33
C TRP A 300 -0.78 16.82 13.34
N GLN A 301 -1.50 17.61 12.58
CA GLN A 301 -2.42 17.16 11.56
C GLN A 301 -2.55 18.21 10.47
N HIS A 302 -2.55 17.78 9.21
CA HIS A 302 -2.81 18.64 8.06
C HIS A 302 -4.05 18.18 7.31
N CYS A 303 -4.83 19.16 6.85
CA CYS A 303 -5.98 18.95 5.98
C CYS A 303 -5.58 19.28 4.55
N GLU A 304 -5.71 18.30 3.68
CA GLU A 304 -5.41 18.45 2.27
C GLU A 304 -6.70 18.44 1.43
N SER A 305 -6.62 19.02 0.24
CA SER A 305 -7.81 19.25 -0.59
C SER A 305 -8.38 18.00 -1.25
N GLN A 306 -7.65 16.90 -1.25
CA GLN A 306 -8.04 15.58 -1.78
C GLN A 306 -7.83 14.49 -0.73
N THR A 307 -8.47 13.33 -0.94
CA THR A 307 -8.30 12.15 -0.08
C THR A 307 -6.85 11.74 0.05
N ILE A 308 -6.48 11.08 1.14
CA ILE A 308 -5.16 10.50 1.32
C ILE A 308 -5.31 8.98 1.47
N TRP A 309 -5.17 8.28 0.34
CA TRP A 309 -5.18 6.82 0.25
C TRP A 309 -3.76 6.24 0.26
N SER A 310 -2.82 7.01 -0.27
CA SER A 310 -1.40 6.70 -0.22
C SER A 310 -0.91 6.51 1.22
N SER A 311 -0.08 5.51 1.44
CA SER A 311 0.55 5.28 2.74
C SER A 311 1.79 6.17 2.88
N PRO A 312 2.04 6.76 4.06
CA PRO A 312 3.19 7.63 4.26
C PRO A 312 4.51 6.88 4.14
N ALA A 313 5.50 7.49 3.48
CA ALA A 313 6.90 7.08 3.54
C ALA A 313 7.69 8.07 4.40
N VAL A 314 8.52 7.57 5.31
CA VAL A 314 9.29 8.41 6.23
C VAL A 314 10.79 8.24 6.00
N GLY A 315 11.51 9.35 5.88
CA GLY A 315 12.96 9.30 5.71
C GLY A 315 13.59 10.67 5.54
N VAL A 316 14.91 10.72 5.60
CA VAL A 316 15.67 11.95 5.34
C VAL A 316 15.76 12.13 3.82
N ILE A 317 15.11 13.17 3.29
CA ILE A 317 15.06 13.43 1.84
C ILE A 317 15.92 14.62 1.39
N ASN A 318 16.43 15.41 2.32
CA ASN A 318 17.25 16.59 2.01
C ASN A 318 18.40 16.77 3.02
N SER A 319 19.22 17.79 2.81
CA SER A 319 20.40 18.07 3.64
C SER A 319 20.10 18.61 5.03
N SER A 320 18.84 18.77 5.43
CA SER A 320 18.48 19.21 6.79
C SER A 320 18.80 18.15 7.85
N GLY A 321 18.91 16.88 7.46
CA GLY A 321 19.04 15.75 8.36
C GLY A 321 17.77 15.40 9.15
N ARG A 322 16.65 16.15 8.93
CA ARG A 322 15.35 15.84 9.53
C ARG A 322 14.61 14.85 8.66
N ALA A 323 13.96 13.87 9.27
CA ALA A 323 13.06 12.97 8.56
C ALA A 323 11.82 13.71 8.07
N ALA A 324 11.40 13.39 6.86
CA ALA A 324 10.17 13.88 6.25
C ALA A 324 9.16 12.75 6.12
N VAL A 325 7.90 13.05 6.31
CA VAL A 325 6.74 12.21 6.01
C VAL A 325 6.23 12.61 4.64
N VAL A 326 6.32 11.71 3.68
CA VAL A 326 5.91 11.94 2.29
C VAL A 326 4.64 11.16 1.99
N VAL A 327 3.63 11.82 1.39
CA VAL A 327 2.33 11.21 1.11
C VAL A 327 1.67 11.80 -0.13
N GLY A 328 1.05 10.97 -0.95
CA GLY A 328 0.31 11.36 -2.13
C GLY A 328 -1.16 11.63 -1.85
N THR A 329 -1.80 12.46 -2.69
CA THR A 329 -3.24 12.65 -2.64
C THR A 329 -3.93 11.77 -3.67
N GLY A 330 -5.04 11.17 -3.24
CA GLY A 330 -5.98 10.46 -4.09
C GLY A 330 -6.91 11.40 -4.85
N TYR A 331 -8.16 10.98 -5.02
CA TYR A 331 -9.12 11.60 -5.91
C TYR A 331 -10.51 11.48 -5.27
N PHE A 332 -11.26 12.53 -5.14
CA PHE A 332 -12.68 12.44 -4.73
C PHE A 332 -13.37 13.79 -4.46
N TRP A 333 -12.66 14.75 -3.80
CA TRP A 333 -13.36 15.89 -3.20
C TRP A 333 -13.44 17.14 -4.06
N GLN A 334 -12.48 17.35 -4.95
CA GLN A 334 -12.49 18.49 -5.84
C GLN A 334 -12.87 18.06 -7.25
N PRO A 335 -14.05 18.48 -7.74
CA PRO A 335 -14.43 18.17 -9.12
C PRO A 335 -13.53 18.93 -10.10
N PHE A 336 -13.30 18.33 -11.26
CA PHE A 336 -12.68 19.02 -12.39
C PHE A 336 -13.45 20.30 -12.77
N PRO A 337 -12.75 21.33 -13.23
CA PRO A 337 -11.33 21.41 -13.55
C PRO A 337 -10.43 21.84 -12.37
N TRP A 338 -10.90 21.86 -11.15
CA TRP A 338 -10.21 22.41 -9.98
C TRP A 338 -9.39 21.38 -9.22
N ALA A 339 -9.47 20.10 -9.60
CA ALA A 339 -8.72 19.05 -8.96
C ALA A 339 -7.21 19.28 -9.10
N THR A 340 -6.52 19.32 -7.98
CA THR A 340 -5.07 19.45 -7.93
C THR A 340 -4.50 18.28 -7.15
N TYR A 341 -3.78 17.40 -7.83
CA TYR A 341 -3.14 16.25 -7.25
C TYR A 341 -1.72 16.60 -6.84
N ARG A 342 -1.32 16.16 -5.65
CA ARG A 342 -0.06 16.58 -5.06
C ARG A 342 0.57 15.45 -4.27
N LEU A 343 1.88 15.50 -4.22
CA LEU A 343 2.69 14.76 -3.27
C LEU A 343 3.20 15.76 -2.23
N PHE A 344 2.89 15.53 -0.97
CA PHE A 344 3.26 16.39 0.15
C PHE A 344 4.45 15.83 0.90
N ALA A 345 5.23 16.69 1.53
CA ALA A 345 6.27 16.32 2.46
C ALA A 345 6.24 17.25 3.69
N TYR A 346 6.19 16.66 4.87
CA TYR A 346 6.19 17.34 6.16
C TYR A 346 7.31 16.80 7.03
N TYR A 347 7.95 17.64 7.82
CA TYR A 347 8.92 17.15 8.80
C TYR A 347 8.22 16.32 9.88
N ALA A 348 8.77 15.15 10.18
CA ALA A 348 8.18 14.18 11.08
C ALA A 348 8.06 14.70 12.53
N ASP A 349 8.98 15.57 12.96
CA ASP A 349 9.08 16.06 14.33
C ASP A 349 8.02 17.12 14.68
N ASP A 350 7.70 18.04 13.76
CA ASP A 350 6.82 19.20 14.03
C ASP A 350 5.70 19.41 13.01
N GLY A 351 5.64 18.59 11.94
CA GLY A 351 4.66 18.75 10.86
C GLY A 351 4.90 19.95 9.96
N ALA A 352 6.01 20.68 10.10
CA ALA A 352 6.31 21.80 9.22
C ALA A 352 6.53 21.29 7.78
N ARG A 353 6.00 22.03 6.80
CA ARG A 353 6.15 21.67 5.38
C ARG A 353 7.61 21.72 4.96
N VAL A 354 8.09 20.69 4.28
CA VAL A 354 9.45 20.65 3.74
C VAL A 354 9.58 21.69 2.62
N PRO A 355 10.64 22.53 2.60
CA PRO A 355 10.85 23.51 1.54
C PRO A 355 10.87 22.88 0.14
N GLY A 356 10.14 23.49 -0.80
CA GLY A 356 9.97 23.00 -2.17
C GLY A 356 8.80 22.03 -2.36
N TRP A 357 8.13 21.63 -1.29
CA TRP A 357 6.93 20.80 -1.31
C TRP A 357 5.67 21.62 -0.97
N PRO A 358 4.46 21.21 -1.43
CA PRO A 358 4.17 20.02 -2.22
C PRO A 358 4.55 20.16 -3.69
N VAL A 359 4.75 19.01 -4.36
CA VAL A 359 4.91 18.94 -5.81
C VAL A 359 3.59 18.52 -6.47
N VAL A 360 3.39 18.93 -7.72
CA VAL A 360 2.22 18.53 -8.52
C VAL A 360 2.51 17.21 -9.21
N THR A 361 1.57 16.27 -9.11
CA THR A 361 1.57 14.98 -9.82
C THR A 361 0.70 15.03 -11.07
N SER A 362 0.81 14.06 -11.97
CA SER A 362 0.01 14.01 -13.21
C SER A 362 -1.46 13.66 -12.98
N GLY A 363 -1.78 13.10 -11.83
CA GLY A 363 -3.11 12.68 -11.40
C GLY A 363 -3.05 12.17 -9.97
N PRO A 364 -4.08 11.44 -9.50
CA PRO A 364 -4.08 10.85 -8.17
C PRO A 364 -2.96 9.83 -8.00
N SER A 365 -2.35 9.83 -6.82
CA SER A 365 -1.38 8.85 -6.36
C SER A 365 -2.10 7.89 -5.42
N PHE A 366 -2.40 6.67 -5.90
CA PHE A 366 -2.98 5.62 -5.10
C PHE A 366 -1.91 4.72 -4.50
N GLY A 367 -0.80 4.53 -5.23
CA GLY A 367 0.40 3.92 -4.69
C GLY A 367 1.04 4.77 -3.59
N SER A 368 1.96 4.18 -2.86
CA SER A 368 2.69 4.83 -1.78
C SER A 368 4.09 5.21 -2.25
N PRO A 369 4.62 6.37 -1.87
CA PRO A 369 5.94 6.80 -2.30
C PRO A 369 7.04 5.90 -1.70
N ALA A 370 8.18 5.83 -2.39
CA ALA A 370 9.40 5.19 -1.92
C ALA A 370 10.52 6.23 -1.78
N ILE A 371 11.38 6.06 -0.78
CA ILE A 371 12.51 6.95 -0.49
C ILE A 371 13.81 6.17 -0.59
N GLY A 372 14.75 6.63 -1.41
CA GLY A 372 16.05 5.96 -1.51
C GLY A 372 17.03 6.61 -2.49
N MET A 373 18.22 6.04 -2.52
CA MET A 373 19.31 6.49 -3.38
C MET A 373 19.13 5.93 -4.79
N ILE A 374 18.65 6.73 -5.72
CA ILE A 374 18.47 6.36 -7.15
C ILE A 374 19.55 6.97 -8.06
N ASN A 375 20.53 7.65 -7.49
CA ASN A 375 21.64 8.27 -8.20
C ASN A 375 22.85 8.48 -7.27
N LYS A 376 23.96 9.02 -7.80
CA LYS A 376 25.20 9.23 -7.06
C LYS A 376 25.28 10.53 -6.26
N THR A 377 24.17 11.22 -6.01
CA THR A 377 24.18 12.56 -5.37
C THR A 377 24.43 12.52 -3.87
N GLY A 378 24.34 11.35 -3.24
CA GLY A 378 24.46 11.20 -1.78
C GLY A 378 23.22 11.68 -1.01
N VAL A 379 22.14 12.04 -1.70
CA VAL A 379 20.87 12.46 -1.10
C VAL A 379 19.75 11.57 -1.66
N PRO A 380 18.93 10.97 -0.81
CA PRO A 380 17.78 10.17 -1.27
C PRO A 380 16.82 10.98 -2.15
N ALA A 381 16.20 10.31 -3.08
CA ALA A 381 15.09 10.82 -3.88
C ALA A 381 13.77 10.23 -3.39
N VAL A 382 12.68 10.88 -3.74
CA VAL A 382 11.32 10.37 -3.58
C VAL A 382 10.84 9.92 -4.95
N VAL A 383 10.34 8.69 -5.04
CA VAL A 383 9.73 8.12 -6.24
C VAL A 383 8.27 7.81 -5.95
N ASP A 384 7.38 8.18 -6.86
CA ASP A 384 5.94 7.96 -6.71
C ASP A 384 5.31 7.58 -8.05
N THR A 385 4.15 6.93 -7.98
CA THR A 385 3.30 6.61 -9.12
C THR A 385 2.03 7.44 -9.06
N SER A 386 1.59 7.96 -10.19
CA SER A 386 0.33 8.68 -10.30
C SER A 386 -0.36 8.36 -11.63
N TRP A 387 -1.68 8.38 -11.63
CA TRP A 387 -2.42 8.30 -12.90
C TRP A 387 -2.12 9.49 -13.79
N VAL A 388 -2.36 9.35 -15.08
CA VAL A 388 -2.31 10.46 -16.03
C VAL A 388 -3.73 10.96 -16.28
N CYS A 389 -3.97 12.22 -15.92
CA CYS A 389 -5.24 12.90 -16.13
C CYS A 389 -5.07 13.96 -17.21
N ASP A 390 -5.19 13.55 -18.47
CA ASP A 390 -5.08 14.46 -19.62
C ASP A 390 -6.40 15.20 -19.82
N GLY A 391 -6.42 16.46 -19.39
CA GLY A 391 -7.55 17.34 -19.58
C GLY A 391 -8.28 17.72 -18.30
N LEU A 392 -9.39 18.41 -18.46
CA LEU A 392 -10.10 19.10 -17.39
C LEU A 392 -11.38 18.40 -16.94
N THR A 393 -11.59 17.14 -17.30
CA THR A 393 -12.80 16.39 -16.97
C THR A 393 -12.48 15.13 -16.18
N GLU A 394 -13.40 14.73 -15.31
CA GLU A 394 -13.32 13.46 -14.59
C GLU A 394 -13.17 12.27 -15.56
N THR A 395 -13.91 12.30 -16.67
CA THR A 395 -13.86 11.26 -17.68
C THR A 395 -12.48 11.11 -18.30
N SER A 396 -11.69 12.18 -18.42
CA SER A 396 -10.33 12.10 -18.97
C SER A 396 -9.37 11.31 -18.07
N CYS A 397 -9.43 11.47 -16.74
CA CYS A 397 -8.68 10.64 -15.81
C CYS A 397 -9.06 9.16 -15.90
N LEU A 398 -10.34 8.87 -16.07
CA LEU A 398 -10.86 7.51 -16.11
C LEU A 398 -10.63 6.80 -17.44
N THR A 399 -10.33 7.53 -18.50
CA THR A 399 -10.20 6.99 -19.88
C THR A 399 -8.78 6.95 -20.42
N THR A 400 -7.83 7.64 -19.81
CA THR A 400 -6.43 7.63 -20.28
C THR A 400 -5.70 6.32 -20.01
N TYR A 401 -6.13 5.53 -19.04
CA TYR A 401 -5.57 4.22 -18.69
C TYR A 401 -4.03 4.17 -18.65
N ALA A 402 -3.40 5.28 -18.34
CA ALA A 402 -1.96 5.41 -18.21
C ALA A 402 -1.58 5.85 -16.79
N SER A 403 -0.39 5.50 -16.38
CA SER A 403 0.23 6.04 -15.17
C SER A 403 1.59 6.62 -15.46
N ARG A 404 2.09 7.41 -14.54
CA ARG A 404 3.41 8.01 -14.63
C ARG A 404 4.21 7.71 -13.38
N VAL A 405 5.43 7.26 -13.58
CA VAL A 405 6.43 7.13 -12.50
C VAL A 405 7.26 8.39 -12.52
N THR A 406 7.40 9.04 -11.38
CA THR A 406 8.15 10.28 -11.29
C THR A 406 9.09 10.27 -10.08
N ALA A 407 10.28 10.80 -10.26
CA ALA A 407 11.25 10.99 -9.19
C ALA A 407 11.52 12.48 -8.94
N TRP A 408 11.60 12.83 -7.66
CA TRP A 408 11.95 14.18 -7.20
C TRP A 408 13.13 14.11 -6.23
N ASN A 409 13.95 15.17 -6.23
CA ASN A 409 14.91 15.34 -5.15
C ASN A 409 14.21 15.90 -3.90
N GLY A 410 14.90 15.89 -2.76
CA GLY A 410 14.36 16.32 -1.48
C GLY A 410 13.90 17.78 -1.40
N ASN A 411 14.22 18.61 -2.40
CA ASN A 411 13.75 19.98 -2.52
C ASN A 411 12.58 20.13 -3.51
N GLY A 412 11.92 19.03 -3.87
CA GLY A 412 10.75 19.03 -4.75
C GLY A 412 11.05 19.26 -6.24
N ARG A 413 12.32 19.30 -6.65
CA ARG A 413 12.68 19.42 -8.08
C ARG A 413 12.57 18.05 -8.73
N ARG A 414 11.76 17.94 -9.78
CA ARG A 414 11.63 16.73 -10.58
C ARG A 414 12.98 16.35 -11.21
N LEU A 415 13.40 15.11 -11.02
CA LEU A 415 14.60 14.53 -11.61
C LEU A 415 14.28 13.97 -12.99
N TRP A 416 13.25 13.14 -13.06
CA TRP A 416 12.73 12.54 -14.29
C TRP A 416 11.26 12.15 -14.10
N SER A 417 10.59 11.82 -15.20
CA SER A 417 9.22 11.31 -15.21
C SER A 417 9.02 10.50 -16.46
N ASP A 418 8.48 9.29 -16.33
CA ASP A 418 8.22 8.40 -17.45
C ASP A 418 6.79 7.85 -17.39
N GLU A 419 6.20 7.57 -18.55
CA GLU A 419 4.81 7.16 -18.67
C GLU A 419 4.71 5.66 -18.95
N LEU A 420 3.80 5.01 -18.24
CA LEU A 420 3.47 3.59 -18.38
C LEU A 420 2.21 3.45 -19.23
N SER A 421 2.12 2.37 -20.00
CA SER A 421 1.00 2.14 -20.92
C SER A 421 -0.30 1.73 -20.25
N GLN A 422 -0.28 1.38 -18.95
CA GLN A 422 -1.43 0.93 -18.17
C GLN A 422 -1.38 1.52 -16.77
N PRO A 423 -2.53 1.58 -16.06
CA PRO A 423 -2.58 2.06 -14.68
C PRO A 423 -1.71 1.22 -13.75
N THR A 424 -1.10 1.90 -12.78
CA THR A 424 -0.40 1.27 -11.65
C THR A 424 -1.34 0.99 -10.47
N ASP A 425 -2.48 1.67 -10.43
CA ASP A 425 -3.43 1.65 -9.31
C ASP A 425 -2.73 1.79 -7.96
N PHE A 426 -2.76 0.77 -7.11
CA PHE A 426 -2.13 0.76 -5.78
C PHE A 426 -0.68 0.26 -5.80
N SER A 427 -0.13 -0.10 -6.97
CA SER A 427 1.26 -0.50 -7.06
C SER A 427 2.19 0.64 -6.65
N SER A 428 2.99 0.38 -5.62
CA SER A 428 3.98 1.30 -5.09
C SER A 428 5.35 1.02 -5.69
N PRO A 429 6.19 2.04 -5.92
CA PRO A 429 7.56 1.83 -6.39
C PRO A 429 8.38 1.02 -5.39
N VAL A 430 9.20 0.12 -5.90
CA VAL A 430 10.24 -0.60 -5.16
C VAL A 430 11.60 -0.13 -5.66
N LEU A 431 12.51 0.14 -4.75
CA LEU A 431 13.86 0.64 -5.07
C LEU A 431 14.88 -0.44 -4.78
N ALA A 432 15.45 -1.01 -5.84
CA ALA A 432 16.43 -2.08 -5.75
C ALA A 432 17.53 -1.93 -6.81
N PRO A 433 18.77 -2.39 -6.55
CA PRO A 433 19.85 -2.33 -7.51
C PRO A 433 19.68 -3.43 -8.56
N LEU A 434 19.32 -3.05 -9.80
CA LEU A 434 19.17 -3.94 -10.94
C LEU A 434 20.39 -3.91 -11.89
N HIS A 435 21.43 -3.22 -11.49
CA HIS A 435 22.69 -3.08 -12.21
C HIS A 435 23.88 -3.07 -11.24
N THR A 436 25.11 -3.15 -11.73
CA THR A 436 26.33 -3.19 -10.91
C THR A 436 26.73 -1.83 -10.31
N GLY A 437 25.79 -0.87 -10.26
CA GLY A 437 26.02 0.46 -9.67
C GLY A 437 25.77 0.50 -8.16
N THR A 438 26.04 1.67 -7.57
CA THR A 438 25.85 1.93 -6.14
C THR A 438 24.56 2.69 -5.83
N TRP A 439 23.60 2.69 -6.73
CA TRP A 439 22.28 3.29 -6.57
C TRP A 439 21.18 2.31 -6.96
N ASN A 440 19.96 2.58 -6.55
CA ASN A 440 18.83 1.73 -6.86
C ASN A 440 18.17 2.15 -8.18
N ASP A 441 17.60 1.19 -8.86
CA ASP A 441 16.64 1.34 -9.94
C ASP A 441 15.23 1.22 -9.37
N VAL A 442 14.21 1.39 -10.22
CA VAL A 442 12.81 1.40 -9.80
C VAL A 442 12.07 0.24 -10.46
N LEU A 443 11.39 -0.54 -9.66
CA LEU A 443 10.43 -1.56 -10.09
C LEU A 443 9.01 -1.07 -9.82
N VAL A 444 8.12 -1.21 -10.79
CA VAL A 444 6.70 -0.82 -10.66
C VAL A 444 5.80 -1.79 -11.38
N GLY A 445 4.83 -2.34 -10.68
CA GLY A 445 3.75 -3.14 -11.26
C GLY A 445 2.69 -2.26 -11.94
N SER A 446 2.05 -2.80 -12.96
CA SER A 446 0.92 -2.18 -13.64
C SER A 446 -0.02 -3.22 -14.24
N GLY A 447 -1.14 -2.78 -14.80
CA GLY A 447 -2.03 -3.62 -15.60
C GLY A 447 -1.37 -4.29 -16.81
N ALA A 448 -0.19 -3.83 -17.23
CA ALA A 448 0.58 -4.42 -18.32
C ALA A 448 1.66 -5.41 -17.84
N GLY A 449 1.95 -5.46 -16.54
CA GLY A 449 3.02 -6.26 -15.94
C GLY A 449 4.04 -5.42 -15.17
N LEU A 450 5.22 -5.98 -14.89
CA LEU A 450 6.28 -5.34 -14.14
C LEU A 450 7.24 -4.55 -15.05
N TYR A 451 7.44 -3.29 -14.72
CA TYR A 451 8.45 -2.41 -15.32
C TYR A 451 9.70 -2.30 -14.47
N ALA A 452 10.86 -2.27 -15.13
CA ALA A 452 12.13 -1.90 -14.52
C ALA A 452 12.63 -0.60 -15.18
N ILE A 453 12.88 0.42 -14.34
CA ILE A 453 13.23 1.78 -14.76
C ILE A 453 14.58 2.14 -14.15
N ASN A 454 15.50 2.65 -14.97
CA ASN A 454 16.78 3.13 -14.47
C ASN A 454 16.59 4.30 -13.51
N GLY A 455 16.99 4.15 -12.26
CA GLY A 455 16.75 5.13 -11.22
C GLY A 455 17.39 6.50 -11.50
N ARG A 456 18.51 6.53 -12.20
CA ARG A 456 19.23 7.76 -12.52
C ARG A 456 18.61 8.54 -13.67
N THR A 457 18.12 7.87 -14.71
CA THR A 457 17.67 8.49 -15.96
C THR A 457 16.18 8.51 -16.14
N GLY A 458 15.44 7.62 -15.48
CA GLY A 458 14.01 7.39 -15.66
C GLY A 458 13.68 6.50 -16.86
N THR A 459 14.65 6.06 -17.65
CA THR A 459 14.40 5.28 -18.87
C THR A 459 14.12 3.82 -18.54
N PHE A 460 13.30 3.16 -19.34
CA PHE A 460 13.11 1.72 -19.24
C PHE A 460 14.44 0.98 -19.41
N MET A 461 14.68 -0.02 -18.58
CA MET A 461 15.90 -0.82 -18.63
C MET A 461 15.81 -1.91 -19.68
N PHE A 462 14.60 -2.33 -20.04
CA PHE A 462 14.31 -3.37 -21.01
C PHE A 462 13.22 -2.87 -21.95
N GLY A 463 13.35 -3.22 -23.24
CA GLY A 463 12.45 -2.69 -24.25
C GLY A 463 12.74 -1.23 -24.65
N SER A 464 11.97 -0.69 -25.57
CA SER A 464 12.14 0.65 -26.11
C SER A 464 10.92 1.55 -25.94
N SER A 465 9.81 0.98 -25.50
CA SER A 465 8.54 1.68 -25.30
C SER A 465 7.77 1.10 -24.11
N PRO A 466 6.79 1.83 -23.56
CA PRO A 466 5.96 1.33 -22.47
C PRO A 466 5.19 0.04 -22.79
N THR A 467 4.99 -0.29 -24.06
CA THR A 467 4.24 -1.46 -24.49
C THR A 467 5.06 -2.74 -24.61
N ASP A 468 6.38 -2.61 -24.71
CA ASP A 468 7.32 -3.72 -24.90
C ASP A 468 8.37 -3.86 -23.80
N SER A 469 8.18 -3.15 -22.67
CA SER A 469 9.17 -3.06 -21.57
C SER A 469 8.78 -3.81 -20.31
N THR A 470 7.76 -4.68 -20.35
CA THR A 470 7.30 -5.43 -19.18
C THR A 470 7.97 -6.80 -19.07
N ILE A 471 8.33 -7.19 -17.84
CA ILE A 471 9.03 -8.46 -17.58
C ILE A 471 8.10 -9.65 -17.80
N ASP A 472 6.91 -9.63 -17.19
CA ASP A 472 5.85 -10.62 -17.44
C ASP A 472 4.55 -9.89 -17.88
N PRO A 473 4.25 -9.84 -19.18
CA PRO A 473 3.03 -9.19 -19.67
C PRO A 473 1.74 -9.94 -19.33
N THR A 474 1.82 -11.13 -18.76
CA THR A 474 0.67 -11.91 -18.30
C THR A 474 0.36 -11.68 -16.83
N CYS A 475 1.26 -11.01 -16.10
CA CYS A 475 1.14 -10.68 -14.70
C CYS A 475 0.53 -9.29 -14.53
N ARG A 476 -0.80 -9.18 -14.46
CA ARG A 476 -1.45 -7.92 -14.13
C ARG A 476 -1.26 -7.62 -12.66
N MET A 477 -0.71 -6.46 -12.35
CA MET A 477 -0.33 -6.08 -10.99
C MET A 477 -1.06 -4.82 -10.56
N PHE A 478 -1.66 -4.88 -9.38
CA PHE A 478 -2.27 -3.75 -8.67
C PHE A 478 -1.59 -3.52 -7.31
N ASN A 479 -0.50 -4.23 -7.08
CA ASN A 479 0.30 -4.26 -5.85
C ASN A 479 1.77 -3.98 -6.17
N ALA A 480 2.59 -3.84 -5.12
CA ALA A 480 4.05 -3.75 -5.24
C ALA A 480 4.68 -5.16 -5.35
N VAL A 481 5.87 -5.24 -5.89
CA VAL A 481 6.74 -6.42 -5.81
C VAL A 481 7.51 -6.45 -4.49
N ALA A 482 8.20 -7.57 -4.24
CA ALA A 482 9.27 -7.63 -3.24
C ALA A 482 10.59 -8.05 -3.88
N VAL A 483 11.71 -7.53 -3.36
CA VAL A 483 13.07 -7.89 -3.76
C VAL A 483 13.82 -8.41 -2.56
N ALA A 484 14.30 -9.65 -2.63
CA ALA A 484 14.99 -10.29 -1.52
C ALA A 484 16.05 -11.29 -1.99
N ASP A 485 16.98 -11.64 -1.10
CA ASP A 485 17.85 -12.81 -1.24
C ASP A 485 17.06 -14.06 -0.82
N VAL A 486 16.54 -14.77 -1.81
CA VAL A 486 15.64 -15.92 -1.56
C VAL A 486 16.39 -17.21 -1.18
N LEU A 487 17.72 -17.25 -1.36
CA LEU A 487 18.53 -18.40 -0.98
C LEU A 487 19.19 -18.22 0.40
N GLY A 488 19.21 -17.00 0.94
CA GLY A 488 19.87 -16.70 2.22
C GLY A 488 21.39 -16.88 2.20
N GLU A 489 21.99 -16.95 1.00
CA GLU A 489 23.42 -17.19 0.82
C GLU A 489 24.27 -15.92 0.94
N GLY A 490 23.64 -14.79 1.27
CA GLY A 490 24.31 -13.50 1.42
C GLY A 490 24.57 -12.77 0.09
N PRO A 491 25.33 -11.66 0.10
CA PRO A 491 25.50 -10.85 -1.09
C PRO A 491 26.26 -11.63 -2.17
N GLY A 492 25.56 -12.06 -3.19
CA GLY A 492 26.18 -12.68 -4.34
C GLY A 492 25.40 -13.76 -5.06
N ALA A 493 24.44 -14.40 -4.44
CA ALA A 493 23.63 -15.42 -5.11
C ALA A 493 22.22 -15.41 -4.51
N GLY A 494 21.20 -15.56 -5.32
CA GLY A 494 19.84 -15.78 -4.82
C GLY A 494 18.91 -14.57 -4.79
N TRP A 495 19.36 -13.38 -5.12
CA TRP A 495 18.49 -12.20 -5.20
C TRP A 495 17.43 -12.34 -6.30
N SER A 496 16.19 -12.12 -5.92
CA SER A 496 15.04 -12.26 -6.82
C SER A 496 14.02 -11.15 -6.59
N VAL A 497 13.25 -10.88 -7.65
CA VAL A 497 11.99 -10.15 -7.59
C VAL A 497 10.86 -11.16 -7.41
N ILE A 498 10.00 -10.93 -6.44
CA ILE A 498 8.78 -11.70 -6.21
C ILE A 498 7.60 -10.87 -6.68
N GLU A 499 6.91 -11.35 -7.70
CA GLU A 499 5.67 -10.79 -8.22
C GLU A 499 4.47 -11.56 -7.65
N ALA A 500 3.38 -10.85 -7.40
CA ALA A 500 2.09 -11.43 -7.09
C ALA A 500 1.02 -10.79 -7.98
N CYS A 501 0.29 -11.56 -8.73
CA CYS A 501 -0.56 -11.04 -9.79
C CYS A 501 -1.87 -11.80 -9.96
N GLY A 502 -2.81 -11.17 -10.64
CA GLY A 502 -4.16 -11.67 -10.89
C GLY A 502 -5.16 -10.55 -11.10
N GLY A 503 -5.02 -9.45 -10.40
CA GLY A 503 -5.93 -8.32 -10.43
C GLY A 503 -7.21 -8.53 -9.61
N PRO A 504 -8.11 -7.55 -9.55
CA PRO A 504 -9.33 -7.60 -8.76
C PRO A 504 -10.23 -8.81 -9.06
N ALA A 505 -10.86 -9.35 -8.02
CA ALA A 505 -11.70 -10.56 -8.08
C ALA A 505 -12.79 -10.53 -9.16
N GLN A 506 -13.29 -9.36 -9.51
CA GLN A 506 -14.30 -9.18 -10.56
C GLN A 506 -13.82 -9.57 -11.97
N PHE A 507 -12.51 -9.63 -12.21
CA PHE A 507 -11.95 -10.03 -13.50
C PHE A 507 -11.71 -11.53 -13.63
N SER A 508 -11.95 -12.30 -12.55
CA SER A 508 -11.84 -13.77 -12.52
C SER A 508 -10.51 -14.33 -13.04
N TYR A 509 -9.43 -13.59 -12.88
CA TYR A 509 -8.09 -14.10 -13.19
C TYR A 509 -7.57 -14.95 -12.02
N PRO A 510 -7.03 -16.14 -12.28
CA PRO A 510 -6.34 -16.90 -11.25
C PRO A 510 -5.10 -16.12 -10.79
N GLY A 511 -4.84 -16.13 -9.50
CA GLY A 511 -3.64 -15.55 -8.94
C GLY A 511 -2.41 -16.40 -9.21
N LYS A 512 -1.26 -15.76 -9.33
CA LYS A 512 0.03 -16.43 -9.36
C LYS A 512 1.06 -15.63 -8.57
N ILE A 513 2.03 -16.36 -8.01
CA ILE A 513 3.19 -15.79 -7.33
C ILE A 513 4.40 -16.29 -8.12
N VAL A 514 5.28 -15.38 -8.53
CA VAL A 514 6.39 -15.71 -9.43
C VAL A 514 7.69 -15.14 -8.87
N SER A 515 8.76 -15.91 -8.93
CA SER A 515 10.11 -15.48 -8.57
C SER A 515 10.98 -15.37 -9.81
N TYR A 516 11.53 -14.20 -10.05
CA TYR A 516 12.52 -13.95 -11.10
C TYR A 516 13.87 -13.60 -10.47
N PRO A 517 14.95 -14.31 -10.81
CA PRO A 517 16.29 -13.90 -10.39
C PRO A 517 16.61 -12.48 -10.89
N LEU A 518 17.32 -11.69 -10.09
CA LEU A 518 17.83 -10.42 -10.58
C LEU A 518 18.86 -10.66 -11.69
N PRO A 519 18.92 -9.76 -12.70
CA PRO A 519 19.88 -9.88 -13.80
C PRO A 519 21.32 -9.65 -13.36
N VAL A 520 21.52 -9.14 -12.15
CA VAL A 520 22.82 -8.87 -11.54
C VAL A 520 22.80 -9.21 -10.07
N VAL A 521 23.99 -9.44 -9.53
CA VAL A 521 24.18 -9.54 -8.08
C VAL A 521 24.27 -8.14 -7.49
N PRO A 522 23.39 -7.75 -6.57
CA PRO A 522 23.45 -6.46 -5.91
C PRO A 522 24.72 -6.27 -5.10
N ILE A 523 25.38 -5.12 -5.26
CA ILE A 523 26.53 -4.71 -4.44
C ILE A 523 26.14 -3.74 -3.31
N VAL A 524 24.90 -3.30 -3.31
CA VAL A 524 24.28 -2.51 -2.24
C VAL A 524 22.92 -3.11 -1.90
N GLN A 525 22.47 -2.92 -0.68
CA GLN A 525 21.14 -3.36 -0.29
C GLN A 525 20.05 -2.54 -0.99
N PRO A 526 18.90 -3.14 -1.32
CA PRO A 526 17.73 -2.39 -1.76
C PRO A 526 17.34 -1.33 -0.73
N ALA A 527 17.09 -0.10 -1.19
CA ALA A 527 16.71 0.98 -0.30
C ALA A 527 15.23 0.92 0.12
N TRP A 528 14.39 0.32 -0.73
CA TRP A 528 12.96 0.16 -0.52
C TRP A 528 12.50 -1.16 -1.17
N PRO A 529 12.82 -2.31 -0.54
CA PRO A 529 12.75 -3.63 -1.21
C PRO A 529 11.33 -4.16 -1.42
N MET A 530 10.32 -3.62 -0.75
CA MET A 530 8.92 -4.08 -0.84
C MET A 530 7.96 -2.96 -0.48
N PHE A 531 6.65 -3.22 -0.54
CA PHE A 531 5.63 -2.29 -0.06
C PHE A 531 5.94 -1.88 1.38
N HIS A 532 5.90 -0.58 1.64
CA HIS A 532 6.16 0.00 2.96
C HIS A 532 7.51 -0.40 3.58
N GLN A 533 8.52 -0.60 2.74
CA GLN A 533 9.95 -0.74 2.96
C GLN A 533 10.38 -2.10 3.53
N ASP A 534 9.88 -2.57 4.65
CA ASP A 534 10.35 -3.74 5.37
C ASP A 534 9.22 -4.75 5.69
N PRO A 535 9.52 -5.96 6.20
CA PRO A 535 8.51 -6.95 6.53
C PRO A 535 7.56 -6.54 7.67
N ALA A 536 7.95 -5.59 8.52
CA ALA A 536 7.12 -5.02 9.59
C ALA A 536 6.22 -3.90 9.07
N HIS A 537 6.42 -3.48 7.82
CA HIS A 537 5.71 -2.40 7.12
C HIS A 537 5.74 -1.08 7.88
N ASP A 538 6.91 -0.74 8.47
CA ASP A 538 7.02 0.50 9.23
C ASP A 538 7.08 1.77 8.36
N GLY A 539 7.28 1.62 7.04
CA GLY A 539 7.26 2.73 6.09
C GLY A 539 8.45 3.68 6.22
N THR A 540 9.55 3.24 6.80
CA THR A 540 10.70 4.08 7.16
C THR A 540 11.92 3.73 6.33
N ALA A 541 12.49 4.72 5.63
CA ALA A 541 13.77 4.56 4.93
C ALA A 541 14.92 4.35 5.92
N ALA A 542 15.74 3.32 5.66
CA ALA A 542 16.89 2.95 6.49
C ALA A 542 18.01 4.01 6.51
#